data_40dda82aef013bbb9b1606576cb2eb96
#
_entry.id   40dda82aef013bbb9b1606576cb2eb96
#
_cell.length_a   1.000
_cell.length_b   1.000
_cell.length_c   1.000
_cell.angle_alpha   90.00
_cell.angle_beta   90.00
_cell.angle_gamma   90.00
#
_symmetry.space_group_name_H-M   'P 1'
#
loop_
_entity.id
_entity.type
_entity.pdbx_description
1 polymer ?
#
loop_
_entity_poly.entity_id
_entity_poly.type
_entity_poly.pdbx_seq_one_letter_code
_entity_poly.pdbx_strand_id
1 'polypeptide(L)'
;MVRYRCNVLDFHPLSGRKSRRAISPIIATVLIIAVTLIASVAVGGFVFGIFGQAQNSAQIAVTGTALTAVGFGTGTSGSVTCVTTNPTTPYITLTNTGTGSAALATITITWAGTNNAFALAGGTTCSVGAAGTISATTYAQFVGSPQVSVATTGGQAYTGTVTLTNGAQLLFTGTWQ
;
A
#
# COMPACT_ATOMS: atom_id res chain seq x y z
N MET A 1 -63.41 -78.11 -0.42
CA MET A 1 -63.89 -76.83 0.14
C MET A 1 -62.79 -76.19 0.96
N VAL A 2 -62.05 -75.29 0.38
CA VAL A 2 -60.93 -74.58 1.07
C VAL A 2 -61.40 -73.22 1.50
N ARG A 3 -61.45 -72.94 2.81
CA ARG A 3 -61.79 -71.65 3.38
C ARG A 3 -60.56 -70.79 3.53
N TYR A 4 -60.47 -69.74 2.74
CA TYR A 4 -59.46 -68.67 2.96
C TYR A 4 -59.95 -67.75 4.09
N ARG A 5 -59.13 -67.65 5.14
CA ARG A 5 -59.28 -66.62 6.19
C ARG A 5 -58.53 -65.37 5.69
N CYS A 6 -59.27 -64.28 5.49
CA CYS A 6 -58.71 -62.95 5.36
C CYS A 6 -58.18 -62.52 6.73
N ASN A 7 -56.84 -62.36 6.86
CA ASN A 7 -56.21 -61.67 7.97
C ASN A 7 -56.44 -60.17 7.75
N VAL A 8 -57.24 -59.57 8.63
CA VAL A 8 -57.33 -58.12 8.72
C VAL A 8 -56.01 -57.61 9.28
N LEU A 9 -55.21 -56.91 8.43
CA LEU A 9 -54.01 -56.19 8.87
C LEU A 9 -54.44 -55.06 9.79
N ASP A 10 -54.09 -55.19 11.06
CA ASP A 10 -54.30 -54.19 12.10
C ASP A 10 -53.38 -52.99 11.75
N PHE A 11 -53.94 -51.94 11.18
CA PHE A 11 -53.23 -50.65 10.99
C PHE A 11 -53.10 -49.96 12.34
N HIS A 12 -51.95 -50.12 12.98
CA HIS A 12 -51.59 -49.27 14.09
C HIS A 12 -51.43 -47.80 13.60
N PRO A 13 -52.26 -46.87 14.11
CA PRO A 13 -51.97 -45.46 13.80
C PRO A 13 -50.72 -45.05 14.49
N LEU A 14 -49.68 -44.73 13.70
CA LEU A 14 -48.46 -44.09 14.20
C LEU A 14 -48.80 -42.67 14.72
N SER A 15 -49.41 -42.65 15.91
CA SER A 15 -49.61 -41.43 16.69
C SER A 15 -48.31 -41.00 17.35
N GLY A 16 -47.51 -40.28 16.63
CA GLY A 16 -46.27 -39.70 17.10
C GLY A 16 -45.97 -38.40 16.38
N ARG A 17 -46.98 -37.58 16.08
CA ARG A 17 -46.73 -36.19 15.72
C ARG A 17 -46.23 -35.44 16.95
N LYS A 18 -44.90 -35.47 17.17
CA LYS A 18 -44.24 -34.46 18.02
C LYS A 18 -44.70 -33.12 17.49
N SER A 19 -45.54 -32.42 18.23
CA SER A 19 -45.93 -31.04 17.94
C SER A 19 -44.64 -30.22 17.93
N ARG A 20 -44.11 -29.99 16.74
CA ARG A 20 -43.07 -28.96 16.55
C ARG A 20 -43.75 -27.68 17.03
N ARG A 21 -43.29 -27.17 18.19
CA ARG A 21 -43.72 -25.88 18.68
C ARG A 21 -43.42 -24.88 17.58
N ALA A 22 -44.42 -24.46 16.86
CA ALA A 22 -44.29 -23.42 15.85
C ALA A 22 -43.85 -22.15 16.58
N ILE A 23 -42.68 -21.64 16.23
CA ILE A 23 -42.20 -20.34 16.72
C ILE A 23 -43.31 -19.35 16.35
N SER A 24 -43.80 -18.58 17.33
CA SER A 24 -44.79 -17.54 17.07
C SER A 24 -44.35 -16.66 15.92
N PRO A 25 -45.16 -16.36 14.92
CA PRO A 25 -44.78 -15.49 13.79
C PRO A 25 -44.19 -14.16 14.25
N ILE A 26 -44.61 -13.63 15.37
CA ILE A 26 -44.10 -12.39 15.98
C ILE A 26 -42.65 -12.54 16.39
N ILE A 27 -42.26 -13.65 17.02
CA ILE A 27 -40.86 -13.88 17.42
C ILE A 27 -39.99 -14.06 16.19
N ALA A 28 -40.49 -14.73 15.15
CA ALA A 28 -39.73 -14.89 13.90
C ALA A 28 -39.47 -13.57 13.19
N THR A 29 -40.44 -12.66 13.13
CA THR A 29 -40.27 -11.34 12.51
C THR A 29 -39.29 -10.47 13.29
N VAL A 30 -39.37 -10.47 14.62
CA VAL A 30 -38.43 -9.71 15.48
C VAL A 30 -37.00 -10.23 15.32
N LEU A 31 -36.80 -11.56 15.25
CA LEU A 31 -35.48 -12.13 15.01
C LEU A 31 -34.90 -11.75 13.65
N ILE A 32 -35.71 -11.75 12.59
CA ILE A 32 -35.25 -11.34 11.25
C ILE A 32 -34.83 -9.86 11.27
N ILE A 33 -35.64 -9.00 11.86
CA ILE A 33 -35.31 -7.55 11.97
C ILE A 33 -34.01 -7.35 12.77
N ALA A 34 -33.87 -8.04 13.90
CA ALA A 34 -32.66 -7.93 14.72
C ALA A 34 -31.41 -8.37 13.94
N VAL A 35 -31.44 -9.50 13.24
CA VAL A 35 -30.31 -10.01 12.45
C VAL A 35 -29.99 -9.07 11.29
N THR A 36 -31.00 -8.55 10.59
CA THR A 36 -30.77 -7.63 9.47
C THR A 36 -30.17 -6.30 9.92
N LEU A 37 -30.57 -5.78 11.08
CA LEU A 37 -29.96 -4.57 11.64
C LEU A 37 -28.49 -4.81 12.02
N ILE A 38 -28.17 -5.90 12.70
CA ILE A 38 -26.81 -6.24 13.07
C ILE A 38 -25.94 -6.44 11.81
N ALA A 39 -26.47 -7.15 10.82
CA ALA A 39 -25.75 -7.39 9.56
C ALA A 39 -25.50 -6.09 8.80
N SER A 40 -26.47 -5.19 8.72
CA SER A 40 -26.30 -3.91 8.01
C SER A 40 -25.28 -2.99 8.70
N VAL A 41 -25.26 -2.94 10.03
CA VAL A 41 -24.25 -2.17 10.78
C VAL A 41 -22.85 -2.76 10.61
N ALA A 42 -22.73 -4.10 10.64
CA ALA A 42 -21.46 -4.78 10.45
C ALA A 42 -20.89 -4.53 9.04
N VAL A 43 -21.71 -4.66 8.01
CA VAL A 43 -21.29 -4.39 6.62
C VAL A 43 -20.96 -2.90 6.44
N GLY A 44 -21.79 -2.00 6.98
CA GLY A 44 -21.52 -0.56 6.94
C GLY A 44 -20.19 -0.20 7.59
N GLY A 45 -19.92 -0.70 8.78
CA GLY A 45 -18.65 -0.46 9.48
C GLY A 45 -17.43 -0.98 8.71
N PHE A 46 -17.53 -2.16 8.10
CA PHE A 46 -16.47 -2.72 7.27
C PHE A 46 -16.21 -1.88 6.01
N VAL A 47 -17.28 -1.50 5.30
CA VAL A 47 -17.19 -0.70 4.08
C VAL A 47 -16.58 0.68 4.38
N PHE A 48 -17.06 1.39 5.40
CA PHE A 48 -16.49 2.68 5.79
C PHE A 48 -15.04 2.57 6.26
N GLY A 49 -14.67 1.47 6.93
CA GLY A 49 -13.28 1.21 7.32
C GLY A 49 -12.33 1.08 6.13
N ILE A 50 -12.74 0.35 5.08
CA ILE A 50 -11.92 0.20 3.86
C ILE A 50 -11.80 1.52 3.10
N PHE A 51 -12.89 2.26 2.93
CA PHE A 51 -12.85 3.55 2.24
C PHE A 51 -12.03 4.59 3.00
N GLY A 52 -12.06 4.58 4.33
CA GLY A 52 -11.24 5.48 5.13
C GLY A 52 -9.73 5.27 4.94
N GLN A 53 -9.29 4.03 4.76
CA GLN A 53 -7.89 3.73 4.47
C GLN A 53 -7.48 4.06 3.03
N ALA A 54 -8.39 3.86 2.06
CA ALA A 54 -8.12 4.14 0.66
C ALA A 54 -7.93 5.65 0.39
N GLN A 55 -8.55 6.51 1.18
CA GLN A 55 -8.41 7.96 1.05
C GLN A 55 -7.06 8.49 1.54
N ASN A 56 -6.32 7.73 2.34
CA ASN A 56 -5.06 8.14 2.95
C ASN A 56 -3.86 7.52 2.25
N SER A 57 -3.86 7.48 0.92
CA SER A 57 -2.78 6.92 0.12
C SER A 57 -1.79 8.00 -0.33
N ALA A 58 -0.50 7.73 -0.16
CA ALA A 58 0.55 8.55 -0.73
C ALA A 58 0.70 8.24 -2.24
N GLN A 59 0.62 9.27 -3.08
CA GLN A 59 0.90 9.18 -4.52
C GLN A 59 2.16 9.98 -4.82
N ILE A 60 3.31 9.35 -4.65
CA ILE A 60 4.60 9.98 -4.84
C ILE A 60 5.10 9.71 -6.25
N ALA A 61 5.63 10.74 -6.89
CA ALA A 61 6.28 10.65 -8.19
C ALA A 61 7.65 11.36 -8.14
N VAL A 62 8.59 10.87 -8.92
CA VAL A 62 9.83 11.59 -9.21
C VAL A 62 9.51 12.57 -10.34
N THR A 63 9.57 13.87 -10.04
CA THR A 63 9.21 14.93 -10.99
C THR A 63 10.41 15.63 -11.60
N GLY A 64 11.60 15.43 -11.03
CA GLY A 64 12.83 16.00 -11.56
C GLY A 64 14.06 15.31 -11.02
N THR A 65 15.13 15.33 -11.81
CA THR A 65 16.43 14.85 -11.40
C THR A 65 17.50 15.85 -11.86
N ALA A 66 18.38 16.22 -10.98
CA ALA A 66 19.55 17.07 -11.28
C ALA A 66 20.80 16.40 -10.69
N LEU A 67 21.30 15.39 -11.38
CA LEU A 67 22.47 14.64 -11.00
C LEU A 67 23.64 15.09 -11.87
N THR A 68 24.67 15.65 -11.22
CA THR A 68 25.88 16.12 -11.90
C THR A 68 27.01 15.12 -11.70
N ALA A 69 27.71 14.79 -12.77
CA ALA A 69 28.83 13.84 -12.72
C ALA A 69 29.92 14.25 -11.74
N VAL A 70 30.16 15.55 -11.60
CA VAL A 70 31.20 16.11 -10.72
C VAL A 70 30.86 15.97 -9.22
N GLY A 71 29.59 15.76 -8.88
CA GLY A 71 29.13 15.61 -7.49
C GLY A 71 29.36 14.24 -6.90
N PHE A 72 29.74 13.24 -7.70
CA PHE A 72 29.92 11.86 -7.27
C PHE A 72 31.38 11.44 -7.31
N GLY A 73 31.93 11.03 -6.18
CA GLY A 73 33.29 10.45 -6.07
C GLY A 73 33.27 8.93 -6.28
N THR A 74 34.45 8.35 -6.44
CA THR A 74 34.61 6.87 -6.51
C THR A 74 34.69 6.27 -5.12
N GLY A 75 33.89 5.26 -4.82
CA GLY A 75 33.83 4.57 -3.51
C GLY A 75 32.54 3.76 -3.32
N THR A 76 32.25 3.36 -2.10
CA THR A 76 31.11 2.46 -1.78
C THR A 76 30.07 3.06 -0.86
N SER A 77 30.23 4.29 -0.42
CA SER A 77 29.33 4.92 0.56
C SER A 77 28.79 6.24 0.03
N GLY A 78 27.50 6.37 0.01
CA GLY A 78 26.80 7.63 -0.25
C GLY A 78 25.64 7.79 0.71
N SER A 79 25.32 9.02 1.06
CA SER A 79 24.17 9.34 1.91
C SER A 79 23.30 10.40 1.26
N VAL A 80 22.02 10.37 1.63
CA VAL A 80 20.98 11.27 1.15
C VAL A 80 20.37 11.99 2.34
N THR A 81 20.16 13.29 2.20
CA THR A 81 19.34 14.09 3.12
C THR A 81 18.16 14.66 2.37
N CYS A 82 17.07 14.90 3.09
CA CYS A 82 15.89 15.51 2.51
C CYS A 82 15.75 16.95 2.96
N VAL A 83 15.48 17.80 1.98
CA VAL A 83 15.25 19.23 2.19
C VAL A 83 13.98 19.67 1.46
N THR A 84 13.32 20.68 1.99
CA THR A 84 12.09 21.24 1.40
C THR A 84 12.36 22.46 0.53
N THR A 85 13.56 23.02 0.61
CA THR A 85 14.01 24.14 -0.24
C THR A 85 14.84 23.59 -1.37
N ASN A 86 14.79 24.23 -2.54
CA ASN A 86 15.56 23.81 -3.71
C ASN A 86 17.07 23.79 -3.37
N PRO A 87 17.69 22.61 -3.32
CA PRO A 87 19.10 22.48 -2.94
C PRO A 87 20.01 22.77 -4.13
N THR A 88 21.29 22.93 -3.81
CA THR A 88 22.34 22.80 -4.85
C THR A 88 22.46 21.34 -5.28
N THR A 89 22.78 21.12 -6.55
CA THR A 89 22.98 19.76 -7.12
C THR A 89 24.03 18.95 -6.35
N PRO A 90 23.92 17.62 -6.31
CA PRO A 90 22.95 16.74 -6.99
C PRO A 90 21.71 16.44 -6.13
N TYR A 91 20.56 16.37 -6.75
CA TYR A 91 19.30 16.03 -6.04
C TYR A 91 18.28 15.35 -6.95
N ILE A 92 17.28 14.72 -6.32
CA ILE A 92 16.09 14.17 -6.97
C ILE A 92 14.88 14.84 -6.33
N THR A 93 13.93 15.28 -7.15
CA THR A 93 12.69 15.93 -6.71
C THR A 93 11.58 14.89 -6.57
N LEU A 94 11.02 14.77 -5.39
CA LEU A 94 9.89 13.92 -5.07
C LEU A 94 8.66 14.80 -4.82
N THR A 95 7.57 14.50 -5.50
CA THR A 95 6.31 15.23 -5.32
C THR A 95 5.22 14.24 -4.92
N ASN A 96 4.47 14.58 -3.89
CA ASN A 96 3.34 13.79 -3.43
C ASN A 96 2.03 14.52 -3.77
N THR A 97 1.21 13.92 -4.61
CA THR A 97 -0.12 14.42 -4.97
C THR A 97 -1.24 13.69 -4.22
N GLY A 98 -0.90 12.68 -3.43
CA GLY A 98 -1.85 11.93 -2.61
C GLY A 98 -2.12 12.60 -1.27
N THR A 99 -3.11 12.09 -0.56
CA THR A 99 -3.53 12.58 0.76
C THR A 99 -2.76 11.97 1.93
N GLY A 100 -2.04 10.86 1.67
CA GLY A 100 -1.17 10.23 2.66
C GLY A 100 0.28 10.70 2.54
N SER A 101 1.05 10.53 3.60
CA SER A 101 2.50 10.73 3.59
C SER A 101 3.23 9.39 3.45
N ALA A 102 4.43 9.41 2.88
CA ALA A 102 5.33 8.26 2.90
C ALA A 102 6.77 8.72 3.14
N ALA A 103 7.59 7.85 3.69
CA ALA A 103 8.99 8.15 3.93
C ALA A 103 9.89 7.44 2.90
N LEU A 104 10.99 8.09 2.57
CA LEU A 104 12.03 7.51 1.74
C LEU A 104 12.81 6.47 2.55
N ALA A 105 13.10 5.32 1.96
CA ALA A 105 13.96 4.30 2.55
C ALA A 105 15.35 4.31 1.91
N THR A 106 15.41 4.12 0.59
CA THR A 106 16.67 4.09 -0.15
C THR A 106 16.50 4.63 -1.55
N ILE A 107 17.59 5.11 -2.14
CA ILE A 107 17.69 5.44 -3.57
C ILE A 107 18.76 4.55 -4.17
N THR A 108 18.44 3.85 -5.24
CA THR A 108 19.40 3.07 -6.01
C THR A 108 19.54 3.69 -7.39
N ILE A 109 20.78 3.96 -7.82
CA ILE A 109 21.06 4.48 -9.16
C ILE A 109 21.96 3.48 -9.88
N THR A 110 21.56 3.11 -11.08
CA THR A 110 22.25 2.16 -11.94
C THR A 110 22.77 2.86 -13.18
N TRP A 111 24.05 2.75 -13.44
CA TRP A 111 24.69 3.18 -14.69
C TRP A 111 25.90 2.28 -14.97
N ALA A 112 26.30 2.17 -16.21
CA ALA A 112 27.37 1.29 -16.65
C ALA A 112 27.27 -0.15 -16.12
N GLY A 113 26.04 -0.64 -15.93
CA GLY A 113 25.77 -1.99 -15.41
C GLY A 113 25.98 -2.17 -13.91
N THR A 114 26.25 -1.10 -13.17
CA THR A 114 26.52 -1.15 -11.73
C THR A 114 25.42 -0.46 -10.93
N ASN A 115 24.97 -1.10 -9.85
CA ASN A 115 23.97 -0.58 -8.92
C ASN A 115 24.66 0.11 -7.73
N ASN A 116 24.30 1.35 -7.48
CA ASN A 116 24.79 2.10 -6.32
C ASN A 116 23.59 2.47 -5.45
N ALA A 117 23.58 1.98 -4.22
CA ALA A 117 22.53 2.23 -3.25
C ALA A 117 22.95 3.35 -2.29
N PHE A 118 22.07 4.33 -2.11
CA PHE A 118 22.25 5.46 -1.22
C PHE A 118 21.22 5.40 -0.11
N ALA A 119 21.68 5.22 1.12
CA ALA A 119 20.83 5.25 2.29
C ALA A 119 20.68 6.68 2.81
N LEU A 120 19.64 6.91 3.62
CA LEU A 120 19.48 8.16 4.34
C LEU A 120 20.65 8.37 5.31
N ALA A 121 21.11 9.60 5.42
CA ALA A 121 22.09 9.99 6.41
C ALA A 121 21.58 9.66 7.81
N GLY A 122 22.45 9.14 8.68
CA GLY A 122 22.05 8.62 9.98
C GLY A 122 21.23 9.62 10.81
N GLY A 123 20.06 9.20 11.24
CA GLY A 123 19.13 9.99 12.05
C GLY A 123 18.20 10.93 11.28
N THR A 124 18.30 11.02 9.94
CA THR A 124 17.38 11.81 9.14
C THR A 124 16.18 10.96 8.70
N THR A 125 14.98 11.47 8.94
CA THR A 125 13.74 10.93 8.35
C THR A 125 13.37 11.79 7.15
N CYS A 126 13.24 11.15 6.00
CA CYS A 126 12.80 11.80 4.77
C CYS A 126 11.33 11.51 4.54
N SER A 127 10.46 12.35 5.06
CA SER A 127 9.04 12.24 4.84
C SER A 127 8.61 13.14 3.70
N VAL A 128 8.02 12.56 2.66
CA VAL A 128 7.32 13.30 1.62
C VAL A 128 5.90 13.51 2.11
N GLY A 129 5.60 14.70 2.56
CA GLY A 129 4.32 15.03 3.21
C GLY A 129 3.13 14.83 2.29
N ALA A 130 1.95 14.77 2.90
CA ALA A 130 0.69 14.72 2.16
C ALA A 130 0.47 16.01 1.37
N ALA A 131 -0.07 15.89 0.17
CA ALA A 131 -0.58 17.03 -0.57
C ALA A 131 -1.86 17.54 0.10
N GLY A 132 -1.85 18.80 0.48
CA GLY A 132 -3.08 19.52 0.83
C GLY A 132 -3.68 20.16 -0.42
N THR A 133 -3.84 21.50 -0.40
CA THR A 133 -4.19 22.29 -1.57
C THR A 133 -2.99 22.51 -2.52
N ILE A 134 -1.78 22.29 -2.06
CA ILE A 134 -0.52 22.43 -2.79
C ILE A 134 0.23 21.10 -2.68
N SER A 135 0.80 20.65 -3.81
CA SER A 135 1.64 19.44 -3.84
C SER A 135 2.83 19.57 -2.90
N ALA A 136 2.97 18.62 -1.99
CA ALA A 136 4.15 18.58 -1.13
C ALA A 136 5.35 18.11 -1.93
N THR A 137 6.38 18.96 -2.02
CA THR A 137 7.62 18.68 -2.74
C THR A 137 8.77 18.51 -1.74
N THR A 138 9.53 17.45 -1.91
CA THR A 138 10.71 17.17 -1.10
C THR A 138 11.88 16.86 -2.03
N TYR A 139 13.03 17.41 -1.73
CA TYR A 139 14.25 17.15 -2.48
C TYR A 139 15.13 16.15 -1.72
N ALA A 140 15.42 15.03 -2.34
CA ALA A 140 16.41 14.08 -1.86
C ALA A 140 17.79 14.53 -2.37
N GLN A 141 18.54 15.23 -1.54
CA GLN A 141 19.85 15.76 -1.86
C GLN A 141 20.94 14.77 -1.47
N PHE A 142 21.86 14.51 -2.39
CA PHE A 142 23.06 13.71 -2.13
C PHE A 142 24.09 14.59 -1.45
N VAL A 143 24.52 14.22 -0.24
CA VAL A 143 25.39 15.04 0.61
C VAL A 143 26.80 14.50 0.69
N GLY A 144 27.74 15.41 0.84
CA GLY A 144 29.16 15.11 0.81
C GLY A 144 29.63 14.90 -0.64
N SER A 145 30.57 13.98 -0.80
CA SER A 145 30.91 13.43 -2.12
C SER A 145 30.33 12.00 -2.14
N PRO A 146 29.07 11.83 -2.59
CA PRO A 146 28.47 10.51 -2.59
C PRO A 146 29.32 9.55 -3.40
N GLN A 147 29.77 8.49 -2.74
CA GLN A 147 30.70 7.54 -3.32
C GLN A 147 29.97 6.54 -4.20
N VAL A 148 30.49 6.28 -5.35
CA VAL A 148 29.94 5.35 -6.34
C VAL A 148 31.03 4.38 -6.80
N SER A 149 30.65 3.17 -7.15
CA SER A 149 31.59 2.12 -7.53
C SER A 149 32.24 2.33 -8.91
N VAL A 150 31.59 3.11 -9.77
CA VAL A 150 32.06 3.42 -11.12
C VAL A 150 32.02 4.94 -11.32
N ALA A 151 33.05 5.53 -11.89
CA ALA A 151 33.10 6.95 -12.19
C ALA A 151 31.95 7.37 -13.11
N THR A 152 31.35 8.52 -12.81
CA THR A 152 30.28 9.12 -13.61
C THR A 152 30.91 10.04 -14.67
N THR A 153 30.29 10.02 -15.86
CA THR A 153 30.70 10.88 -16.97
C THR A 153 29.50 11.64 -17.50
N GLY A 154 29.61 12.92 -17.73
CA GLY A 154 28.55 13.74 -18.31
C GLY A 154 28.01 13.15 -19.62
N GLY A 155 26.71 13.21 -19.82
CA GLY A 155 26.04 12.63 -20.98
C GLY A 155 25.71 11.13 -20.88
N GLN A 156 26.23 10.42 -19.89
CA GLN A 156 25.91 9.01 -19.65
C GLN A 156 24.48 8.86 -19.10
N ALA A 157 23.74 7.88 -19.63
CA ALA A 157 22.41 7.56 -19.12
C ALA A 157 22.48 6.80 -17.80
N TYR A 158 21.56 7.09 -16.91
CA TYR A 158 21.33 6.31 -15.69
C TYR A 158 19.85 5.95 -15.54
N THR A 159 19.61 4.89 -14.81
CA THR A 159 18.28 4.52 -14.31
C THR A 159 18.32 4.48 -12.80
N GLY A 160 17.23 4.78 -12.15
CA GLY A 160 17.19 4.71 -10.70
C GLY A 160 15.85 4.26 -10.16
N THR A 161 15.89 3.81 -8.92
CA THR A 161 14.71 3.40 -8.17
C THR A 161 14.74 4.06 -6.80
N VAL A 162 13.67 4.77 -6.49
CA VAL A 162 13.40 5.28 -5.14
C VAL A 162 12.52 4.28 -4.43
N THR A 163 12.98 3.73 -3.32
CA THR A 163 12.21 2.81 -2.50
C THR A 163 11.68 3.56 -1.27
N LEU A 164 10.38 3.45 -1.05
CA LEU A 164 9.70 4.05 0.10
C LEU A 164 9.55 3.02 1.23
N THR A 165 9.36 3.51 2.45
CA THR A 165 9.19 2.65 3.65
C THR A 165 7.95 1.75 3.61
N ASN A 166 6.94 2.11 2.81
CA ASN A 166 5.76 1.29 2.56
C ASN A 166 5.98 0.19 1.50
N GLY A 167 7.20 0.05 0.97
CA GLY A 167 7.57 -0.91 -0.06
C GLY A 167 7.30 -0.47 -1.50
N ALA A 168 6.70 0.70 -1.72
CA ALA A 168 6.50 1.23 -3.07
C ALA A 168 7.85 1.60 -3.70
N GLN A 169 7.96 1.35 -5.01
CA GLN A 169 9.16 1.65 -5.80
C GLN A 169 8.79 2.60 -6.95
N LEU A 170 9.59 3.64 -7.10
CA LEU A 170 9.44 4.66 -8.13
C LEU A 170 10.65 4.61 -9.05
N LEU A 171 10.43 4.32 -10.33
CA LEU A 171 11.49 4.34 -11.32
C LEU A 171 11.69 5.75 -11.87
N PHE A 172 12.94 6.10 -12.11
CA PHE A 172 13.31 7.32 -12.82
C PHE A 172 14.51 7.06 -13.73
N THR A 173 14.65 7.88 -14.75
CA THR A 173 15.77 7.81 -15.71
C THR A 173 16.26 9.22 -16.00
N GLY A 174 17.52 9.32 -16.38
CA GLY A 174 18.11 10.61 -16.75
C GLY A 174 19.49 10.45 -17.36
N THR A 175 20.15 11.57 -17.57
CA THR A 175 21.55 11.63 -18.03
C THR A 175 22.35 12.48 -17.07
N TRP A 176 23.58 12.06 -16.81
CA TRP A 176 24.52 12.83 -15.99
C TRP A 176 24.83 14.18 -16.65
N GLN A 177 24.70 15.24 -15.88
CA GLN A 177 25.03 16.61 -16.30
C GLN A 177 26.46 16.98 -15.97
#